data_9d75d1a286b450dba169d4a405431e83
#
_entry.id   9d75d1a286b450dba169d4a405431e83
#
_cell.length_a   1.000
_cell.length_b   1.000
_cell.length_c   1.000
_cell.angle_alpha   90.00
_cell.angle_beta   90.00
_cell.angle_gamma   90.00
#
_symmetry.space_group_name_H-M   'P 1'
#
loop_
_entity.id
_entity.type
_entity.pdbx_description
1 polymer ?
#
loop_
_entity_poly.entity_id
_entity_poly.type
_entity_poly.pdbx_seq_one_letter_code
_entity_poly.pdbx_strand_id
1 'polypeptide(L)'
;MTTNIPGPAPLGDKLRIAFLGPFGTFTEQAVHQVAPAGAILMPMTSAPQALAAVRRGEADRAVVPIENSIEGGVNATLDSLSHGDPLVIVAEMHVHVVFQLAVLPGTRPEDIRRIGTHPHAWAQCRGWVEETFPGAIHVPATSTAAAA
;
A
#
# COMPACT_ATOMS: atom_id res chain seq x y z
N MET A 1 18.97 -16.78 -24.92
CA MET A 1 18.72 -15.36 -24.58
C MET A 1 19.18 -15.16 -23.14
N THR A 2 20.32 -14.52 -22.97
CA THR A 2 20.89 -14.24 -21.63
C THR A 2 20.12 -13.07 -21.05
N THR A 3 19.29 -13.31 -20.04
CA THR A 3 18.63 -12.26 -19.24
C THR A 3 19.73 -11.48 -18.51
N ASN A 4 19.99 -10.27 -18.98
CA ASN A 4 20.87 -9.33 -18.30
C ASN A 4 20.13 -8.83 -17.04
N ILE A 5 20.35 -9.50 -15.91
CA ILE A 5 19.89 -9.02 -14.61
C ILE A 5 20.74 -7.79 -14.30
N PRO A 6 20.18 -6.58 -14.18
CA PRO A 6 20.96 -5.41 -13.81
C PRO A 6 21.60 -5.67 -12.44
N GLY A 7 22.93 -5.52 -12.40
CA GLY A 7 23.69 -5.62 -11.16
C GLY A 7 23.24 -4.59 -10.13
N PRO A 8 23.65 -4.74 -8.85
CA PRO A 8 23.33 -3.78 -7.81
C PRO A 8 23.81 -2.38 -8.22
N ALA A 9 22.97 -1.37 -7.91
CA ALA A 9 23.30 0.03 -8.15
C ALA A 9 24.68 0.39 -7.59
N PRO A 10 25.45 1.29 -8.25
CA PRO A 10 26.78 1.66 -7.80
C PRO A 10 26.76 2.16 -6.36
N LEU A 11 27.76 1.72 -5.58
CA LEU A 11 28.00 2.13 -4.20
C LEU A 11 28.16 3.67 -4.14
N GLY A 12 27.11 4.37 -3.75
CA GLY A 12 27.09 5.84 -3.64
C GLY A 12 25.73 6.47 -3.72
N ASP A 13 24.82 5.94 -4.52
CA ASP A 13 23.47 6.47 -4.63
C ASP A 13 22.50 5.73 -3.67
N LYS A 14 21.70 6.51 -2.96
CA LYS A 14 20.65 5.96 -2.08
C LYS A 14 19.63 5.21 -2.93
N LEU A 15 19.30 3.98 -2.53
CA LEU A 15 18.29 3.16 -3.21
C LEU A 15 16.95 3.89 -3.26
N ARG A 16 16.39 4.09 -4.45
CA ARG A 16 15.10 4.71 -4.69
C ARG A 16 14.03 3.62 -4.78
N ILE A 17 13.03 3.69 -3.92
CA ILE A 17 11.95 2.70 -3.86
C ILE A 17 10.61 3.38 -4.12
N ALA A 18 10.01 3.13 -5.28
CA ALA A 18 8.64 3.53 -5.59
C ALA A 18 7.65 2.58 -4.90
N PHE A 19 6.55 3.11 -4.38
CA PHE A 19 5.54 2.27 -3.75
C PHE A 19 4.14 2.87 -3.90
N LEU A 20 3.11 2.04 -3.76
CA LEU A 20 1.73 2.54 -3.73
C LEU A 20 1.52 3.35 -2.45
N GLY A 21 1.49 4.68 -2.60
CA GLY A 21 1.26 5.65 -1.53
C GLY A 21 -0.22 5.82 -1.16
N PRO A 22 -0.47 6.82 -0.37
CA PRO A 22 0.45 7.77 0.26
C PRO A 22 1.31 7.16 1.36
N PHE A 23 2.07 7.99 2.09
CA PHE A 23 2.66 7.58 3.37
C PHE A 23 1.59 7.21 4.39
N GLY A 24 1.93 6.37 5.37
CA GLY A 24 0.99 5.83 6.36
C GLY A 24 0.20 4.60 5.88
N THR A 25 0.53 4.03 4.72
CA THR A 25 -0.17 2.86 4.15
C THR A 25 0.46 1.53 4.57
N PHE A 26 -0.29 0.42 4.42
CA PHE A 26 0.25 -0.93 4.58
C PHE A 26 1.36 -1.25 3.56
N THR A 27 1.31 -0.64 2.37
CA THR A 27 2.39 -0.79 1.39
C THR A 27 3.68 -0.14 1.89
N GLU A 28 3.63 1.00 2.57
CA GLU A 28 4.81 1.57 3.21
C GLU A 28 5.37 0.65 4.31
N GLN A 29 4.50 -0.01 5.10
CA GLN A 29 4.96 -1.01 6.07
C GLN A 29 5.71 -2.16 5.38
N ALA A 30 5.26 -2.60 4.20
CA ALA A 30 5.99 -3.57 3.39
C ALA A 30 7.35 -3.02 2.93
N VAL A 31 7.42 -1.76 2.49
CA VAL A 31 8.69 -1.11 2.12
C VAL A 31 9.68 -1.16 3.27
N HIS A 32 9.25 -0.85 4.49
CA HIS A 32 10.12 -0.85 5.67
C HIS A 32 10.68 -2.23 6.04
N GLN A 33 10.09 -3.34 5.56
CA GLN A 33 10.65 -4.68 5.76
C GLN A 33 11.89 -4.95 4.88
N VAL A 34 12.03 -4.23 3.76
CA VAL A 34 13.07 -4.51 2.74
C VAL A 34 13.95 -3.30 2.40
N ALA A 35 13.57 -2.10 2.82
CA ALA A 35 14.31 -0.88 2.54
C ALA A 35 15.57 -0.80 3.42
N PRO A 36 16.77 -0.63 2.82
CA PRO A 36 17.97 -0.34 3.60
C PRO A 36 17.90 1.05 4.24
N ALA A 37 18.72 1.26 5.27
CA ALA A 37 18.82 2.57 5.90
C ALA A 37 19.22 3.65 4.88
N GLY A 38 18.49 4.76 4.87
CA GLY A 38 18.71 5.89 3.99
C GLY A 38 18.14 5.73 2.57
N ALA A 39 17.35 4.70 2.28
CA ALA A 39 16.61 4.60 1.03
C ALA A 39 15.70 5.82 0.81
N ILE A 40 15.53 6.22 -0.45
CA ILE A 40 14.59 7.28 -0.85
C ILE A 40 13.26 6.63 -1.17
N LEU A 41 12.24 6.92 -0.38
CA LEU A 41 10.89 6.40 -0.57
C LEU A 41 10.06 7.34 -1.44
N MET A 42 9.46 6.80 -2.50
CA MET A 42 8.73 7.54 -3.53
C MET A 42 7.27 7.07 -3.57
N PRO A 43 6.35 7.73 -2.86
CA PRO A 43 4.94 7.36 -2.90
C PRO A 43 4.33 7.71 -4.27
N MET A 44 3.71 6.72 -4.89
CA MET A 44 3.02 6.84 -6.18
C MET A 44 1.50 6.73 -5.98
N THR A 45 0.74 7.31 -6.88
CA THR A 45 -0.74 7.32 -6.79
C THR A 45 -1.37 5.99 -7.21
N SER A 46 -0.60 5.08 -7.84
CA SER A 46 -1.08 3.75 -8.23
C SER A 46 0.06 2.75 -8.34
N ALA A 47 -0.25 1.45 -8.21
CA ALA A 47 0.71 0.37 -8.44
C ALA A 47 1.30 0.38 -9.86
N PRO A 48 0.52 0.59 -10.94
CA PRO A 48 1.06 0.79 -12.28
C PRO A 48 2.11 1.91 -12.37
N GLN A 49 1.89 3.05 -11.70
CA GLN A 49 2.87 4.14 -11.70
C GLN A 49 4.16 3.77 -10.98
N ALA A 50 4.09 3.03 -9.87
CA ALA A 50 5.27 2.56 -9.16
C ALA A 50 6.12 1.61 -10.05
N LEU A 51 5.48 0.66 -10.73
CA LEU A 51 6.15 -0.25 -11.67
C LEU A 51 6.72 0.50 -12.89
N ALA A 52 5.98 1.48 -13.41
CA ALA A 52 6.45 2.30 -14.52
C ALA A 52 7.67 3.16 -14.15
N ALA A 53 7.76 3.65 -12.92
CA ALA A 53 8.93 4.39 -12.43
C ALA A 53 10.20 3.54 -12.49
N VAL A 54 10.12 2.25 -12.18
CA VAL A 54 11.26 1.32 -12.32
C VAL A 54 11.63 1.13 -13.80
N ARG A 55 10.66 0.93 -14.68
CA ARG A 55 10.89 0.78 -16.12
C ARG A 55 11.56 2.01 -16.74
N ARG A 56 11.24 3.21 -16.24
CA ARG A 56 11.86 4.45 -16.72
C ARG A 56 13.21 4.78 -16.04
N GLY A 57 13.68 3.95 -15.08
CA GLY A 57 14.90 4.22 -14.32
C GLY A 57 14.76 5.37 -13.31
N GLU A 58 13.56 5.81 -13.01
CA GLU A 58 13.27 6.83 -11.99
C GLU A 58 13.34 6.27 -10.58
N ALA A 59 13.08 4.97 -10.42
CA ALA A 59 13.25 4.20 -9.19
C ALA A 59 14.06 2.93 -9.49
N ASP A 60 14.74 2.42 -8.46
CA ASP A 60 15.56 1.21 -8.56
C ASP A 60 14.73 -0.04 -8.22
N ARG A 61 13.70 0.11 -7.41
CA ARG A 61 12.73 -0.94 -7.04
C ARG A 61 11.33 -0.37 -6.91
N ALA A 62 10.34 -1.26 -7.00
CA ALA A 62 8.96 -0.94 -6.65
C ALA A 62 8.43 -1.94 -5.61
N VAL A 63 7.62 -1.44 -4.68
CA VAL A 63 6.85 -2.26 -3.75
C VAL A 63 5.36 -1.99 -4.02
N VAL A 64 4.65 -3.04 -4.39
CA VAL A 64 3.24 -2.96 -4.79
C VAL A 64 2.45 -4.14 -4.18
N PRO A 65 1.19 -3.95 -3.81
CA PRO A 65 0.35 -5.06 -3.37
C PRO A 65 0.04 -5.98 -4.54
N ILE A 66 0.12 -7.29 -4.34
CA ILE A 66 -0.24 -8.29 -5.35
C ILE A 66 -1.50 -9.07 -4.97
N GLU A 67 -1.73 -9.23 -3.69
CA GLU A 67 -2.88 -9.97 -3.17
C GLU A 67 -3.33 -9.41 -1.82
N ASN A 68 -4.62 -9.48 -1.56
CA ASN A 68 -5.25 -9.25 -0.27
C ASN A 68 -6.06 -10.51 0.09
N SER A 69 -5.89 -11.03 1.30
CA SER A 69 -6.52 -12.28 1.75
C SER A 69 -8.05 -12.25 1.75
N ILE A 70 -8.68 -11.07 1.73
CA ILE A 70 -10.13 -10.88 1.70
C ILE A 70 -10.64 -10.68 0.26
N GLU A 71 -9.94 -9.87 -0.53
CA GLU A 71 -10.39 -9.46 -1.87
C GLU A 71 -9.71 -10.23 -3.01
N GLY A 72 -8.66 -10.99 -2.68
CA GLY A 72 -7.87 -11.72 -3.67
C GLY A 72 -6.85 -10.85 -4.40
N GLY A 73 -6.55 -11.21 -5.64
CA GLY A 73 -5.49 -10.58 -6.43
C GLY A 73 -5.76 -9.12 -6.79
N VAL A 74 -4.70 -8.32 -6.78
CA VAL A 74 -4.75 -6.91 -7.20
C VAL A 74 -4.57 -6.83 -8.73
N ASN A 75 -5.67 -6.84 -9.47
CA ASN A 75 -5.67 -6.90 -10.94
C ASN A 75 -4.78 -5.81 -11.58
N ALA A 76 -4.82 -4.58 -11.08
CA ALA A 76 -4.00 -3.50 -11.62
C ALA A 76 -2.49 -3.78 -11.55
N THR A 77 -2.03 -4.48 -10.50
CA THR A 77 -0.63 -4.92 -10.39
C THR A 77 -0.34 -6.06 -11.34
N LEU A 78 -1.20 -7.08 -11.38
CA LEU A 78 -1.04 -8.25 -12.24
C LEU A 78 -1.02 -7.87 -13.72
N ASP A 79 -1.94 -7.01 -14.13
CA ASP A 79 -2.00 -6.47 -15.51
C ASP A 79 -0.73 -5.68 -15.84
N SER A 80 -0.25 -4.83 -14.92
CA SER A 80 0.97 -4.07 -15.15
C SER A 80 2.22 -4.93 -15.21
N LEU A 81 2.27 -6.05 -14.49
CA LEU A 81 3.39 -6.99 -14.56
C LEU A 81 3.39 -7.79 -15.88
N SER A 82 2.20 -8.08 -16.42
CA SER A 82 2.07 -8.82 -17.69
C SER A 82 2.33 -7.99 -18.94
N HIS A 83 2.40 -6.67 -18.83
CA HIS A 83 2.59 -5.77 -19.98
C HIS A 83 3.84 -4.90 -19.83
N GLY A 84 4.41 -4.50 -20.97
CA GLY A 84 5.61 -3.65 -21.03
C GLY A 84 6.91 -4.41 -20.82
N ASP A 85 8.00 -3.69 -20.58
CA ASP A 85 9.31 -4.28 -20.35
C ASP A 85 9.30 -5.18 -19.11
N PRO A 86 9.91 -6.39 -19.20
CA PRO A 86 9.91 -7.35 -18.10
C PRO A 86 10.53 -6.77 -16.82
N LEU A 87 9.88 -6.99 -15.70
CA LEU A 87 10.41 -6.72 -14.36
C LEU A 87 10.66 -8.04 -13.64
N VAL A 88 11.67 -8.06 -12.77
CA VAL A 88 12.01 -9.24 -11.96
C VAL A 88 11.48 -9.03 -10.54
N ILE A 89 10.70 -9.99 -10.04
CA ILE A 89 10.29 -10.02 -8.64
C ILE A 89 11.48 -10.51 -7.81
N VAL A 90 11.96 -9.66 -6.90
CA VAL A 90 13.17 -9.91 -6.10
C VAL A 90 12.88 -10.22 -4.65
N ALA A 91 11.67 -9.93 -4.18
CA ALA A 91 11.23 -10.22 -2.82
C ALA A 91 9.70 -10.29 -2.74
N GLU A 92 9.21 -11.01 -1.75
CA GLU A 92 7.81 -11.07 -1.33
C GLU A 92 7.74 -10.72 0.16
N MET A 93 6.73 -9.93 0.53
CA MET A 93 6.50 -9.51 1.91
C MET A 93 5.05 -9.72 2.30
N HIS A 94 4.84 -10.12 3.55
CA HIS A 94 3.51 -10.17 4.17
C HIS A 94 3.36 -9.04 5.18
N VAL A 95 2.25 -8.30 5.08
CA VAL A 95 1.86 -7.29 6.06
C VAL A 95 0.61 -7.75 6.77
N HIS A 96 0.72 -7.89 8.09
CA HIS A 96 -0.45 -8.18 8.91
C HIS A 96 -1.28 -6.90 9.05
N VAL A 97 -2.48 -6.91 8.45
CA VAL A 97 -3.38 -5.74 8.45
C VAL A 97 -4.19 -5.72 9.73
N VAL A 98 -3.99 -4.68 10.54
CA VAL A 98 -4.78 -4.40 11.74
C VAL A 98 -5.39 -3.00 11.59
N PHE A 99 -6.72 -2.92 11.64
CA PHE A 99 -7.41 -1.65 11.65
C PHE A 99 -7.60 -1.16 13.09
N GLN A 100 -7.43 0.14 13.28
CA GLN A 100 -7.67 0.82 14.54
C GLN A 100 -8.69 1.93 14.32
N LEU A 101 -9.64 2.06 15.23
CA LEU A 101 -10.55 3.20 15.24
C LEU A 101 -9.88 4.35 15.98
N ALA A 102 -9.58 5.42 15.27
CA ALA A 102 -9.08 6.66 15.84
C ALA A 102 -10.23 7.64 16.06
N VAL A 103 -10.24 8.30 17.21
CA VAL A 103 -11.22 9.32 17.57
C VAL A 103 -10.53 10.51 18.24
N LEU A 104 -11.17 11.67 18.24
CA LEU A 104 -10.67 12.82 19.00
C LEU A 104 -10.66 12.51 20.51
N PRO A 105 -9.68 13.01 21.26
CA PRO A 105 -9.64 12.84 22.71
C PRO A 105 -10.97 13.28 23.36
N GLY A 106 -11.51 12.44 24.23
CA GLY A 106 -12.76 12.69 24.92
C GLY A 106 -14.04 12.28 24.15
N THR A 107 -13.92 11.77 22.93
CA THR A 107 -15.06 11.20 22.21
C THR A 107 -15.57 9.96 22.94
N ARG A 108 -16.87 9.91 23.22
CA ARG A 108 -17.52 8.74 23.82
C ARG A 108 -18.02 7.80 22.72
N PRO A 109 -18.01 6.49 22.92
CA PRO A 109 -18.47 5.51 21.92
C PRO A 109 -19.89 5.81 21.41
N GLU A 110 -20.79 6.23 22.30
CA GLU A 110 -22.18 6.55 21.97
C GLU A 110 -22.35 7.80 21.09
N ASP A 111 -21.30 8.62 20.94
CA ASP A 111 -21.33 9.83 20.09
C ASP A 111 -20.84 9.56 18.67
N ILE A 112 -20.29 8.37 18.39
CA ILE A 112 -19.79 8.00 17.08
C ILE A 112 -20.98 7.76 16.14
N ARG A 113 -21.08 8.60 15.09
CA ARG A 113 -22.14 8.56 14.07
C ARG A 113 -21.61 8.32 12.67
N ARG A 114 -20.34 8.61 12.43
CA ARG A 114 -19.70 8.52 11.12
C ARG A 114 -18.29 7.96 11.27
N ILE A 115 -17.94 7.00 10.41
CA ILE A 115 -16.62 6.39 10.40
C ILE A 115 -16.04 6.57 8.99
N GLY A 116 -14.95 7.35 8.90
CA GLY A 116 -14.21 7.55 7.66
C GLY A 116 -13.22 6.42 7.43
N THR A 117 -13.23 5.81 6.24
CA THR A 117 -12.20 4.87 5.82
C THR A 117 -12.33 4.54 4.33
N HIS A 118 -11.30 3.88 3.77
CA HIS A 118 -11.37 3.33 2.41
C HIS A 118 -12.44 2.22 2.31
N PRO A 119 -13.20 2.14 1.20
CA PRO A 119 -14.25 1.11 1.04
C PRO A 119 -13.80 -0.32 1.31
N HIS A 120 -12.58 -0.70 0.90
CA HIS A 120 -12.03 -2.03 1.17
C HIS A 120 -11.78 -2.28 2.66
N ALA A 121 -11.32 -1.29 3.41
CA ALA A 121 -11.19 -1.40 4.86
C ALA A 121 -12.56 -1.49 5.54
N TRP A 122 -13.52 -0.70 5.05
CA TRP A 122 -14.90 -0.77 5.52
C TRP A 122 -15.49 -2.17 5.36
N ALA A 123 -15.33 -2.79 4.18
CA ALA A 123 -15.83 -4.13 3.93
C ALA A 123 -15.31 -5.17 4.94
N GLN A 124 -14.06 -5.00 5.40
CA GLN A 124 -13.43 -5.89 6.38
C GLN A 124 -13.89 -5.62 7.83
N CYS A 125 -14.25 -4.38 8.16
CA CYS A 125 -14.60 -3.97 9.52
C CYS A 125 -16.12 -3.86 9.75
N ARG A 126 -16.93 -3.92 8.69
CA ARG A 126 -18.37 -3.59 8.74
C ARG A 126 -19.12 -4.37 9.81
N GLY A 127 -18.93 -5.68 9.92
CA GLY A 127 -19.60 -6.50 10.91
C GLY A 127 -19.33 -6.03 12.34
N TRP A 128 -18.06 -5.78 12.66
CA TRP A 128 -17.69 -5.24 13.97
C TRP A 128 -18.27 -3.85 14.22
N VAL A 129 -18.30 -2.99 13.21
CA VAL A 129 -18.90 -1.64 13.35
C VAL A 129 -20.39 -1.72 13.60
N GLU A 130 -21.12 -2.57 12.87
CA GLU A 130 -22.57 -2.75 13.04
C GLU A 130 -22.94 -3.24 14.45
N GLU A 131 -22.09 -4.10 15.03
CA GLU A 131 -22.27 -4.61 16.39
C GLU A 131 -21.90 -3.58 17.47
N THR A 132 -20.80 -2.83 17.25
CA THR A 132 -20.22 -1.95 18.27
C THR A 132 -20.81 -0.53 18.24
N PHE A 133 -21.12 -0.03 17.05
CA PHE A 133 -21.62 1.33 16.79
C PHE A 133 -22.89 1.28 15.92
N PRO A 134 -24.00 0.74 16.43
CA PRO A 134 -25.23 0.60 15.65
C PRO A 134 -25.73 1.97 15.17
N GLY A 135 -25.89 2.09 13.85
CA GLY A 135 -26.30 3.33 13.20
C GLY A 135 -25.15 4.26 12.76
N ALA A 136 -23.89 3.92 13.01
CA ALA A 136 -22.76 4.64 12.41
C ALA A 136 -22.71 4.40 10.90
N ILE A 137 -22.53 5.47 10.14
CA ILE A 137 -22.49 5.43 8.66
C ILE A 137 -21.05 5.50 8.13
N HIS A 138 -20.79 4.80 7.04
CA HIS A 138 -19.52 4.86 6.32
C HIS A 138 -19.37 6.19 5.57
N VAL A 139 -18.22 6.84 5.74
CA VAL A 139 -17.79 7.99 4.94
C VAL A 139 -16.57 7.56 4.11
N PRO A 140 -16.73 7.36 2.79
CA PRO A 140 -15.62 6.89 1.94
C PRO A 140 -14.47 7.88 1.91
N ALA A 141 -13.24 7.34 2.01
CA ALA A 141 -12.00 8.08 1.83
C ALA A 141 -11.10 7.36 0.79
N THR A 142 -10.16 8.08 0.21
CA THR A 142 -9.25 7.55 -0.82
C THR A 142 -8.23 6.54 -0.28
N SER A 143 -7.97 6.57 1.02
CA SER A 143 -7.20 5.57 1.76
C SER A 143 -7.60 5.60 3.24
N THR A 144 -7.21 4.58 4.01
CA THR A 144 -7.35 4.60 5.48
C THR A 144 -6.54 5.72 6.10
N ALA A 145 -5.34 5.98 5.59
CA ALA A 145 -4.50 7.09 6.04
C ALA A 145 -5.07 8.47 5.71
N ALA A 146 -5.82 8.61 4.61
CA ALA A 146 -6.47 9.86 4.24
C ALA A 146 -7.76 10.14 5.04
N ALA A 147 -8.25 9.16 5.79
CA ALA A 147 -9.42 9.30 6.66
C ALA A 147 -9.06 9.76 8.08
N ALA A 148 -7.78 9.64 8.45
CA ALA A 148 -7.23 10.05 9.74
C ALA A 148 -6.78 11.50 9.72
#